data_0110f6fdd3050705030b889787cd67db
#
_entry.id   0110f6fdd3050705030b889787cd67db
#
_cell.length_a   1.000
_cell.length_b   1.000
_cell.length_c   1.000
_cell.angle_alpha   90.00
_cell.angle_beta   90.00
_cell.angle_gamma   90.00
#
_symmetry.space_group_name_H-M   'P 1'
#
loop_
_entity.id
_entity.type
_entity.pdbx_description
1 polymer ?
#
loop_
_entity_poly.entity_id
_entity_poly.type
_entity_poly.pdbx_seq_one_letter_code
_entity_poly.pdbx_strand_id
1 'polypeptide(L)'
;MKLATVRHRDQTLYGQVIGDRFYPAQEALKARYATLKDLISEGSLTQLAAQPTRQEDGIDLAKVSYLPPIPEPGKIICVGLNYRKPYPVDGVAPPEPSQIILFGKERDTLLGHQQKLETPTGAAAHSFDYEGEIAVI
;
A
#
# COMPACT_ATOMS: atom_id res chain seq x y z
N MET A 1 12.40 2.14 -8.72
CA MET A 1 12.70 1.79 -7.31
C MET A 1 11.45 1.16 -6.71
N LYS A 2 11.58 0.03 -5.99
CA LYS A 2 10.46 -0.56 -5.23
C LYS A 2 10.64 -0.19 -3.76
N LEU A 3 9.57 0.26 -3.12
CA LEU A 3 9.55 0.68 -1.72
C LEU A 3 8.57 -0.17 -0.93
N ALA A 4 8.85 -0.35 0.35
CA ALA A 4 7.95 -1.03 1.28
C ALA A 4 8.04 -0.42 2.67
N THR A 5 6.94 -0.56 3.41
CA THR A 5 6.91 -0.47 4.86
C THR A 5 6.68 -1.88 5.39
N VAL A 6 7.52 -2.30 6.33
CA VAL A 6 7.52 -3.68 6.85
C VAL A 6 7.63 -3.67 8.36
N ARG A 7 7.23 -4.78 8.97
CA ARG A 7 7.53 -5.12 10.37
C ARG A 7 8.63 -6.18 10.42
N HIS A 8 9.68 -5.90 11.18
CA HIS A 8 10.76 -6.84 11.46
C HIS A 8 11.17 -6.71 12.92
N ARG A 9 11.18 -7.82 13.68
CA ARG A 9 11.52 -7.84 15.13
C ARG A 9 10.83 -6.71 15.92
N ASP A 10 9.51 -6.62 15.78
CA ASP A 10 8.64 -5.62 16.43
C ASP A 10 8.90 -4.14 16.07
N GLN A 11 9.78 -3.90 15.10
CA GLN A 11 10.03 -2.56 14.57
C GLN A 11 9.32 -2.37 13.23
N THR A 12 8.70 -1.21 13.07
CA THR A 12 8.23 -0.75 11.75
C THR A 12 9.37 -0.05 11.03
N LEU A 13 9.69 -0.55 9.84
CA LEU A 13 10.78 -0.05 9.01
C LEU A 13 10.22 0.31 7.63
N TYR A 14 10.76 1.35 7.02
CA TYR A 14 10.55 1.64 5.61
C TYR A 14 11.87 1.59 4.85
N GLY A 15 11.82 1.28 3.56
CA GLY A 15 13.05 1.15 2.78
C GLY A 15 12.82 0.66 1.36
N GLN A 16 13.91 0.23 0.73
CA GLN A 16 13.93 -0.29 -0.63
C GLN A 16 13.81 -1.82 -0.66
N VAL A 17 13.15 -2.32 -1.70
CA VAL A 17 13.14 -3.74 -2.04
C VAL A 17 13.95 -3.95 -3.31
N ILE A 18 15.01 -4.78 -3.21
CA ILE A 18 15.90 -5.14 -4.31
C ILE A 18 16.04 -6.65 -4.32
N GLY A 19 15.61 -7.29 -5.39
CA GLY A 19 15.56 -8.75 -5.47
C GLY A 19 14.69 -9.34 -4.37
N ASP A 20 15.27 -10.22 -3.57
CA ASP A 20 14.67 -10.91 -2.43
C ASP A 20 14.99 -10.27 -1.07
N ARG A 21 15.53 -9.03 -1.08
CA ARG A 21 15.97 -8.32 0.12
C ARG A 21 15.30 -6.99 0.31
N PHE A 22 15.06 -6.68 1.57
CA PHE A 22 14.61 -5.39 2.05
C PHE A 22 15.79 -4.62 2.67
N TYR A 23 16.02 -3.40 2.19
CA TYR A 23 17.06 -2.50 2.68
C TYR A 23 16.40 -1.35 3.44
N PRO A 24 16.46 -1.35 4.76
CA PRO A 24 15.83 -0.29 5.56
C PRO A 24 16.49 1.07 5.32
N ALA A 25 15.72 2.12 5.45
CA ALA A 25 16.27 3.47 5.49
C ALA A 25 17.29 3.59 6.63
N GLN A 26 18.44 4.21 6.34
CA GLN A 26 19.50 4.41 7.33
C GLN A 26 19.05 5.36 8.44
N GLU A 27 19.68 5.26 9.62
CA GLU A 27 19.31 6.04 10.80
C GLU A 27 19.30 7.55 10.56
N ALA A 28 20.29 8.06 9.81
CA ALA A 28 20.36 9.49 9.47
C ALA A 28 19.15 9.97 8.66
N LEU A 29 18.59 9.10 7.81
CA LEU A 29 17.40 9.40 7.03
C LEU A 29 16.12 9.26 7.89
N LYS A 30 16.05 8.23 8.71
CA LYS A 30 14.94 8.02 9.65
C LYS A 30 14.85 9.12 10.71
N ALA A 31 15.97 9.66 11.15
CA ALA A 31 16.00 10.80 12.07
C ALA A 31 15.37 12.07 11.49
N ARG A 32 15.39 12.22 10.15
CA ARG A 32 14.77 13.36 9.45
C ARG A 32 13.35 13.06 9.00
N TYR A 33 13.08 11.83 8.60
CA TYR A 33 11.82 11.36 8.05
C TYR A 33 11.44 10.06 8.76
N ALA A 34 10.60 10.18 9.76
CA ALA A 34 10.25 9.04 10.62
C ALA A 34 9.50 7.93 9.85
N THR A 35 8.79 8.29 8.78
CA THR A 35 7.98 7.38 7.97
C THR A 35 8.26 7.55 6.48
N LEU A 36 7.85 6.54 5.68
CA LEU A 36 7.87 6.66 4.22
C LEU A 36 6.98 7.81 3.74
N LYS A 37 5.87 8.07 4.42
CA LYS A 37 4.98 9.20 4.13
C LYS A 37 5.72 10.53 4.25
N ASP A 38 6.47 10.74 5.34
CA ASP A 38 7.22 11.98 5.55
C ASP A 38 8.26 12.19 4.45
N LEU A 39 8.97 11.11 4.09
CA LEU A 39 9.97 11.13 3.03
C LEU A 39 9.36 11.51 1.66
N ILE A 40 8.18 10.99 1.34
CA ILE A 40 7.44 11.29 0.10
C ILE A 40 6.96 12.75 0.13
N SER A 41 6.36 13.18 1.22
CA SER A 41 5.80 14.54 1.38
C SER A 41 6.88 15.61 1.18
N GLU A 42 8.11 15.33 1.59
CA GLU A 42 9.26 16.25 1.43
C GLU A 42 10.01 16.06 0.10
N GLY A 43 9.47 15.27 -0.82
CA GLY A 43 10.10 15.03 -2.13
C GLY A 43 11.48 14.37 -2.06
N SER A 44 11.80 13.69 -0.97
CA SER A 44 13.17 13.24 -0.63
C SER A 44 13.47 11.80 -1.03
N LEU A 45 12.68 11.19 -1.91
CA LEU A 45 12.87 9.80 -2.38
C LEU A 45 14.25 9.53 -2.98
N THR A 46 14.84 10.53 -3.61
CA THR A 46 16.20 10.43 -4.19
C THR A 46 17.27 10.16 -3.13
N GLN A 47 17.07 10.65 -1.89
CA GLN A 47 18.00 10.38 -0.78
C GLN A 47 17.95 8.90 -0.37
N LEU A 48 16.76 8.30 -0.35
CA LEU A 48 16.62 6.87 -0.09
C LEU A 48 17.21 6.04 -1.24
N ALA A 49 17.00 6.46 -2.50
CA ALA A 49 17.54 5.79 -3.67
C ALA A 49 19.08 5.81 -3.70
N ALA A 50 19.70 6.85 -3.18
CA ALA A 50 21.15 7.02 -3.15
C ALA A 50 21.84 6.28 -1.98
N GLN A 51 21.07 5.67 -1.06
CA GLN A 51 21.67 4.92 0.05
C GLN A 51 22.41 3.69 -0.47
N PRO A 52 23.60 3.39 0.07
CA PRO A 52 24.29 2.15 -0.26
C PRO A 52 23.48 0.94 0.20
N THR A 53 23.40 -0.06 -0.66
CA THR A 53 22.67 -1.32 -0.42
C THR A 53 23.67 -2.48 -0.46
N ARG A 54 24.44 -2.64 0.61
CA ARG A 54 25.35 -3.77 0.74
C ARG A 54 24.55 -5.02 1.06
N GLN A 55 24.99 -6.16 0.54
CA GLN A 55 24.26 -7.42 0.72
C GLN A 55 24.05 -7.79 2.19
N GLU A 56 25.03 -7.51 3.04
CA GLU A 56 24.98 -7.74 4.48
C GLU A 56 23.95 -6.89 5.22
N ASP A 57 23.62 -5.71 4.70
CA ASP A 57 22.65 -4.79 5.29
C ASP A 57 21.20 -5.15 4.92
N GLY A 58 21.02 -6.05 3.96
CA GLY A 58 19.70 -6.46 3.47
C GLY A 58 19.06 -7.51 4.36
N ILE A 59 17.79 -7.30 4.70
CA ILE A 59 16.94 -8.26 5.42
C ILE A 59 16.24 -9.15 4.38
N ASP A 60 16.27 -10.44 4.54
CA ASP A 60 15.54 -11.40 3.72
C ASP A 60 14.03 -11.08 3.79
N LEU A 61 13.36 -10.99 2.65
CA LEU A 61 11.92 -10.71 2.60
C LEU A 61 11.07 -11.79 3.29
N ALA A 62 11.56 -13.01 3.40
CA ALA A 62 10.90 -14.07 4.16
C ALA A 62 10.87 -13.81 5.69
N LYS A 63 11.70 -12.87 6.18
CA LYS A 63 11.81 -12.52 7.61
C LYS A 63 11.07 -11.24 7.97
N VAL A 64 10.33 -10.65 7.04
CA VAL A 64 9.55 -9.44 7.28
C VAL A 64 8.06 -9.69 7.08
N SER A 65 7.23 -8.93 7.77
CA SER A 65 5.79 -8.85 7.48
C SER A 65 5.51 -7.53 6.79
N TYR A 66 4.86 -7.57 5.63
CA TYR A 66 4.49 -6.35 4.92
C TYR A 66 3.39 -5.61 5.66
N LEU A 67 3.54 -4.32 5.74
CA LEU A 67 2.50 -3.37 6.12
C LEU A 67 2.00 -2.65 4.85
N PRO A 68 0.87 -1.94 4.91
CA PRO A 68 0.54 -0.98 3.87
C PRO A 68 1.75 -0.06 3.62
N PRO A 69 2.05 0.35 2.38
CA PRO A 69 3.18 1.24 2.10
C PRO A 69 3.15 2.51 2.95
N ILE A 70 1.95 3.06 3.13
CA ILE A 70 1.65 4.17 4.06
C ILE A 70 0.64 3.66 5.09
N PRO A 71 1.07 3.21 6.28
CA PRO A 71 0.16 2.69 7.30
C PRO A 71 -0.80 3.74 7.85
N GLU A 72 -0.37 5.01 7.86
CA GLU A 72 -1.11 6.15 8.41
C GLU A 72 -1.39 7.20 7.32
N PRO A 73 -2.21 6.89 6.29
CA PRO A 73 -2.56 7.87 5.28
C PRO A 73 -3.44 8.98 5.85
N GLY A 74 -3.35 10.16 5.29
CA GLY A 74 -4.26 11.26 5.64
C GLY A 74 -5.67 11.01 5.14
N LYS A 75 -5.78 10.53 3.89
CA LYS A 75 -7.04 10.20 3.21
C LYS A 75 -6.83 9.00 2.31
N ILE A 76 -7.88 8.21 2.12
CA ILE A 76 -7.99 7.18 1.09
C ILE A 76 -9.20 7.53 0.25
N ILE A 77 -8.98 7.88 -1.01
CA ILE A 77 -10.04 8.28 -1.94
C ILE A 77 -10.03 7.27 -3.08
N CYS A 78 -11.17 6.67 -3.31
CA CYS A 78 -11.39 5.71 -4.38
C CYS A 78 -12.25 6.33 -5.49
N VAL A 79 -12.06 5.84 -6.70
CA VAL A 79 -12.84 6.23 -7.89
C VAL A 79 -13.80 5.09 -8.21
N GLY A 80 -15.10 5.32 -8.05
CA GLY A 80 -16.13 4.34 -8.40
C GLY A 80 -16.35 4.28 -9.92
N LEU A 81 -16.65 3.07 -10.42
CA LEU A 81 -16.90 2.81 -11.85
C LEU A 81 -15.74 3.33 -12.75
N ASN A 82 -14.50 3.05 -12.33
CA ASN A 82 -13.30 3.61 -12.94
C ASN A 82 -12.97 3.00 -14.32
N TYR A 83 -13.51 1.83 -14.65
CA TYR A 83 -13.24 1.13 -15.89
C TYR A 83 -14.42 1.17 -16.85
N ARG A 84 -14.14 1.38 -18.15
CA ARG A 84 -15.18 1.51 -19.21
C ARG A 84 -16.00 0.25 -19.47
N LYS A 85 -15.59 -0.91 -18.95
CA LYS A 85 -16.36 -2.15 -19.01
C LYS A 85 -16.86 -2.50 -17.62
N PRO A 86 -17.92 -1.86 -17.15
CA PRO A 86 -18.50 -2.20 -15.88
C PRO A 86 -18.99 -3.62 -15.88
N TYR A 87 -18.91 -4.27 -14.73
CA TYR A 87 -19.51 -5.59 -14.53
C TYR A 87 -21.02 -5.51 -14.76
N PRO A 88 -21.59 -6.48 -15.46
CA PRO A 88 -23.03 -6.61 -15.45
C PRO A 88 -23.45 -7.01 -14.01
N VAL A 89 -24.11 -6.12 -13.33
CA VAL A 89 -24.82 -6.44 -12.10
C VAL A 89 -26.18 -6.98 -12.55
N ASP A 90 -26.49 -8.21 -12.17
CA ASP A 90 -27.72 -8.91 -12.62
C ASP A 90 -27.90 -8.97 -14.15
N GLY A 91 -26.78 -9.09 -14.88
CA GLY A 91 -26.80 -9.16 -16.34
C GLY A 91 -26.98 -7.81 -17.05
N VAL A 92 -27.11 -6.72 -16.33
CA VAL A 92 -27.26 -5.36 -16.87
C VAL A 92 -26.01 -4.55 -16.54
N ALA A 93 -25.33 -4.06 -17.58
CA ALA A 93 -24.21 -3.14 -17.38
C ALA A 93 -24.74 -1.81 -16.79
N PRO A 94 -24.15 -1.31 -15.70
CA PRO A 94 -24.49 0.02 -15.20
C PRO A 94 -24.18 1.08 -16.28
N PRO A 95 -24.95 2.17 -16.36
CA PRO A 95 -24.65 3.26 -17.27
C PRO A 95 -23.29 3.89 -16.93
N GLU A 96 -22.57 4.37 -17.94
CA GLU A 96 -21.36 5.17 -17.70
C GLU A 96 -21.74 6.41 -16.86
N PRO A 97 -21.02 6.68 -15.76
CA PRO A 97 -21.29 7.86 -14.95
C PRO A 97 -20.95 9.14 -15.73
N SER A 98 -21.85 10.10 -15.71
CA SER A 98 -21.63 11.43 -16.33
C SER A 98 -20.58 12.28 -15.59
N GLN A 99 -20.26 11.90 -14.36
CA GLN A 99 -19.28 12.57 -13.49
C GLN A 99 -18.46 11.53 -12.74
N ILE A 100 -17.26 11.92 -12.33
CA ILE A 100 -16.40 11.05 -11.51
C ILE A 100 -17.09 10.80 -10.17
N ILE A 101 -17.23 9.52 -9.83
CA ILE A 101 -17.75 9.09 -8.53
C ILE A 101 -16.56 8.91 -7.60
N LEU A 102 -16.52 9.67 -6.50
CA LEU A 102 -15.49 9.55 -5.48
C LEU A 102 -16.09 9.05 -4.18
N PHE A 103 -15.39 8.15 -3.50
CA PHE A 103 -15.74 7.73 -2.15
C PHE A 103 -14.49 7.50 -1.30
N GLY A 104 -14.65 7.56 0.01
CA GLY A 104 -13.55 7.35 0.95
C GLY A 104 -13.53 5.93 1.50
N LYS A 105 -12.34 5.47 1.91
CA LYS A 105 -12.17 4.30 2.78
C LYS A 105 -11.53 4.73 4.09
N GLU A 106 -11.89 4.02 5.15
CA GLU A 106 -11.31 4.26 6.47
C GLU A 106 -9.88 3.67 6.56
N ARG A 107 -9.04 4.29 7.38
CA ARG A 107 -7.63 3.89 7.49
C ARG A 107 -7.44 2.48 8.08
N ASP A 108 -8.33 2.07 8.97
CA ASP A 108 -8.31 0.76 9.62
C ASP A 108 -8.70 -0.40 8.68
N THR A 109 -9.14 -0.09 7.47
CA THR A 109 -9.40 -1.09 6.42
C THR A 109 -8.14 -1.51 5.64
N LEU A 110 -7.00 -0.87 5.89
CA LEU A 110 -5.75 -1.18 5.21
C LEU A 110 -5.11 -2.46 5.72
N LEU A 111 -4.68 -3.29 4.81
CA LEU A 111 -3.92 -4.52 5.08
C LEU A 111 -2.62 -4.55 4.30
N GLY A 112 -1.59 -5.16 4.88
CA GLY A 112 -0.34 -5.45 4.19
C GLY A 112 -0.44 -6.66 3.28
N HIS A 113 0.53 -6.81 2.39
CA HIS A 113 0.64 -7.98 1.52
C HIS A 113 0.64 -9.28 2.33
N GLN A 114 -0.12 -10.29 1.88
CA GLN A 114 -0.31 -11.60 2.52
C GLN A 114 -1.06 -11.58 3.87
N GLN A 115 -1.58 -10.46 4.31
CA GLN A 115 -2.50 -10.42 5.44
C GLN A 115 -3.88 -10.88 5.01
N LYS A 116 -4.59 -11.55 5.93
CA LYS A 116 -5.92 -12.10 5.64
C LYS A 116 -7.00 -11.03 5.76
N LEU A 117 -7.83 -10.92 4.75
CA LEU A 117 -9.10 -10.21 4.84
C LEU A 117 -10.11 -11.08 5.62
N GLU A 118 -10.80 -10.47 6.56
CA GLU A 118 -11.92 -11.12 7.23
C GLU A 118 -13.16 -11.04 6.35
N THR A 119 -13.69 -12.20 6.01
CA THR A 119 -14.94 -12.26 5.25
C THR A 119 -16.10 -11.81 6.13
N PRO A 120 -16.94 -10.88 5.68
CA PRO A 120 -18.12 -10.47 6.43
C PRO A 120 -19.08 -11.66 6.63
N THR A 121 -19.94 -11.56 7.64
CA THR A 121 -20.95 -12.61 7.92
C THR A 121 -22.31 -12.26 7.33
N GLY A 122 -23.20 -13.26 7.25
CA GLY A 122 -24.58 -13.06 6.76
C GLY A 122 -24.66 -12.73 5.28
N ALA A 123 -25.62 -11.89 4.90
CA ALA A 123 -25.89 -11.55 3.49
C ALA A 123 -24.68 -10.89 2.78
N ALA A 124 -23.89 -10.11 3.50
CA ALA A 124 -22.72 -9.44 2.94
C ALA A 124 -21.62 -10.42 2.45
N ALA A 125 -21.58 -11.65 2.98
CA ALA A 125 -20.63 -12.66 2.51
C ALA A 125 -20.88 -13.08 1.05
N HIS A 126 -22.12 -12.98 0.57
CA HIS A 126 -22.50 -13.38 -0.79
C HIS A 126 -22.09 -12.34 -1.85
N SER A 127 -21.86 -11.09 -1.45
CA SER A 127 -21.44 -9.99 -2.33
C SER A 127 -19.99 -9.55 -2.07
N PHE A 128 -19.27 -10.28 -1.19
CA PHE A 128 -17.88 -9.98 -0.89
C PHE A 128 -16.98 -10.42 -2.06
N ASP A 129 -16.32 -9.45 -2.69
CA ASP A 129 -15.48 -9.66 -3.86
C ASP A 129 -14.24 -8.76 -3.77
N TYR A 130 -13.33 -8.91 -4.71
CA TYR A 130 -12.11 -8.11 -4.80
C TYR A 130 -12.09 -7.28 -6.08
N GLU A 131 -11.43 -6.14 -6.02
CA GLU A 131 -11.15 -5.28 -7.16
C GLU A 131 -9.66 -4.98 -7.21
N GLY A 132 -9.08 -5.02 -8.41
CA GLY A 132 -7.67 -4.70 -8.64
C GLY A 132 -7.55 -3.28 -9.19
N GLU A 133 -6.94 -2.38 -8.42
CA GLU A 133 -6.76 -0.99 -8.82
C GLU A 133 -5.33 -0.50 -8.62
N ILE A 134 -4.98 0.58 -9.32
CA ILE A 134 -3.71 1.29 -9.13
C ILE A 134 -3.93 2.38 -8.09
N ALA A 135 -3.18 2.32 -7.00
CA ALA A 135 -3.14 3.38 -6.00
C ALA A 135 -2.01 4.37 -6.31
N VAL A 136 -2.32 5.66 -6.21
CA VAL A 136 -1.34 6.75 -6.30
C VAL A 136 -1.11 7.28 -4.89
N ILE A 137 0.17 7.43 -4.51
CA ILE A 137 0.60 7.92 -3.20
C ILE A 137 1.40 9.21 -3.39
#